data_329bf971edbe6bc702c64d00cfd64e73
#
_entry.id   329bf971edbe6bc702c64d00cfd64e73
#
_cell.length_a   1.000
_cell.length_b   1.000
_cell.length_c   1.000
_cell.angle_alpha   90.00
_cell.angle_beta   90.00
_cell.angle_gamma   90.00
#
_symmetry.space_group_name_H-M   'P 1'
#
loop_
_entity.id
_entity.type
_entity.pdbx_description
1 polymer ?
#
loop_
_entity_poly.entity_id
_entity_poly.type
_entity_poly.pdbx_seq_one_letter_code
_entity_poly.pdbx_strand_id
1 'polypeptide(L)'
;MKRIFTLCVALCTIASSFAQTDTTATPQPAPQDDTIRIGGMVIIRKAGSKDKEIIRDKEYKMRNRRTDKPSNLSTNWWIFDLGFSNYNDQSNYTAAAVSGFVAPGIGEDQLKLRAGKSRNVNVWIFMQKLNIAKHVLNLKYGMGIELNNYHFENDKIVFAKNPTYISQGTTEFKKVKLAADYLTVPMMLNINFTPKRKNGFGLSGGISAGYLYSARYKTKDGKDVEKVKSDFDLERFKLSYIGELSLGPVRLYGSYAMKNMWEKGLDMTPYTLGFRFSNW
;
A
#
# COMPACT_ATOMS: atom_id res chain seq x y z
N MET A 1 24.28 -4.38 -8.29
CA MET A 1 23.61 -5.10 -7.18
C MET A 1 24.24 -4.87 -5.82
N LYS A 2 25.58 -4.93 -5.63
CA LYS A 2 26.23 -4.69 -4.32
C LYS A 2 25.95 -3.31 -3.70
N ARG A 3 25.89 -2.22 -4.50
CA ARG A 3 25.66 -0.85 -4.00
C ARG A 3 24.22 -0.59 -3.48
N ILE A 4 23.23 -1.27 -4.04
CA ILE A 4 21.82 -1.15 -3.60
C ILE A 4 21.61 -1.88 -2.27
N PHE A 5 22.27 -3.03 -2.10
CA PHE A 5 22.22 -3.79 -0.85
C PHE A 5 22.84 -3.01 0.31
N THR A 6 23.96 -2.32 0.05
CA THR A 6 24.63 -1.46 1.04
C THR A 6 23.75 -0.28 1.46
N LEU A 7 23.00 0.32 0.52
CA LEU A 7 22.07 1.43 0.83
C LEU A 7 20.90 0.98 1.70
N CYS A 8 20.32 -0.20 1.43
CA CYS A 8 19.26 -0.77 2.23
C CYS A 8 19.73 -1.14 3.66
N VAL A 9 20.93 -1.69 3.80
CA VAL A 9 21.50 -2.01 5.12
C VAL A 9 21.80 -0.72 5.90
N ALA A 10 22.32 0.33 5.26
CA ALA A 10 22.55 1.63 5.89
C ALA A 10 21.26 2.31 6.37
N LEU A 11 20.17 2.20 5.61
CA LEU A 11 18.84 2.70 6.03
C LEU A 11 18.28 1.93 7.22
N CYS A 12 18.49 0.61 7.28
CA CYS A 12 18.06 -0.21 8.43
C CYS A 12 18.84 0.10 9.71
N THR A 13 20.14 0.42 9.61
CA THR A 13 20.97 0.77 10.78
C THR A 13 20.64 2.13 11.37
N ILE A 14 20.19 3.10 10.55
CA ILE A 14 19.76 4.41 11.03
C ILE A 14 18.44 4.31 11.80
N ALA A 15 17.54 3.38 11.41
CA ALA A 15 16.27 3.17 12.11
C ALA A 15 16.43 2.53 13.51
N SER A 16 17.51 1.78 13.75
CA SER A 16 17.77 1.13 15.03
C SER A 16 18.44 2.02 16.07
N SER A 17 19.08 3.13 15.68
CA SER A 17 19.81 4.02 16.61
C SER A 17 18.91 4.93 17.46
N PHE A 18 17.59 5.00 17.19
CA PHE A 18 16.66 5.81 17.98
C PHE A 18 15.90 5.04 19.07
N ALA A 19 16.21 3.76 19.28
CA ALA A 19 15.48 2.90 20.22
C ALA A 19 16.13 2.75 21.60
N GLN A 20 17.27 3.40 21.87
CA GLN A 20 17.90 3.33 23.17
C GLN A 20 17.57 4.59 23.98
N THR A 21 16.58 4.49 24.84
CA THR A 21 16.36 5.42 25.96
C THR A 21 17.00 4.79 27.20
N ASP A 22 18.11 5.35 27.65
CA ASP A 22 18.73 5.00 28.92
C ASP A 22 17.76 5.32 30.07
N THR A 23 17.27 4.28 30.69
CA THR A 23 16.53 4.39 31.96
C THR A 23 17.51 4.20 33.11
N THR A 24 18.13 5.30 33.51
CA THR A 24 18.86 5.32 34.80
C THR A 24 17.82 5.35 35.92
N ALA A 25 17.56 4.18 36.50
CA ALA A 25 16.71 4.07 37.67
C ALA A 25 17.48 4.51 38.91
N THR A 26 17.09 5.64 39.49
CA THR A 26 17.49 6.06 40.82
C THR A 26 16.87 5.10 41.83
N PRO A 27 17.60 4.53 42.80
CA PRO A 27 17.04 3.63 43.78
C PRO A 27 16.12 4.41 44.75
N GLN A 28 14.82 4.09 44.70
CA GLN A 28 13.83 4.58 45.63
C GLN A 28 13.85 3.70 46.89
N PRO A 29 13.85 4.27 48.14
CA PRO A 29 13.85 3.48 49.36
C PRO A 29 12.60 2.61 49.44
N ALA A 30 12.78 1.38 49.90
CA ALA A 30 11.76 0.34 49.97
C ALA A 30 10.60 0.77 50.87
N PRO A 31 9.33 0.62 50.43
CA PRO A 31 8.18 0.81 51.29
C PRO A 31 8.09 -0.34 52.32
N GLN A 32 7.88 0.00 53.57
CA GLN A 32 7.78 -0.94 54.70
C GLN A 32 6.46 -1.73 54.78
N ASP A 33 5.64 -1.71 53.78
CA ASP A 33 4.37 -2.44 53.73
C ASP A 33 4.49 -3.70 52.87
N ASP A 34 4.21 -4.84 53.46
CA ASP A 34 4.26 -6.17 52.81
C ASP A 34 3.08 -6.30 51.85
N THR A 35 3.34 -6.10 50.56
CA THR A 35 2.31 -6.11 49.52
C THR A 35 2.46 -7.37 48.68
N ILE A 36 1.50 -8.29 48.76
CA ILE A 36 1.45 -9.49 47.90
C ILE A 36 0.53 -9.24 46.72
N ARG A 37 1.07 -9.41 45.51
CA ARG A 37 0.30 -9.29 44.25
C ARG A 37 0.08 -10.66 43.64
N ILE A 38 -1.18 -11.07 43.49
CA ILE A 38 -1.56 -12.31 42.81
C ILE A 38 -2.65 -11.99 41.79
N GLY A 39 -2.32 -12.09 40.50
CA GLY A 39 -3.32 -12.06 39.43
C GLY A 39 -4.24 -10.86 39.40
N GLY A 40 -3.76 -9.65 39.65
CA GLY A 40 -4.57 -8.42 39.63
C GLY A 40 -5.24 -8.07 40.96
N MET A 41 -5.04 -8.83 42.03
CA MET A 41 -5.39 -8.46 43.41
C MET A 41 -4.14 -7.97 44.15
N VAL A 42 -4.26 -6.82 44.80
CA VAL A 42 -3.23 -6.27 45.70
C VAL A 42 -3.71 -6.47 47.14
N ILE A 43 -3.02 -7.30 47.91
CA ILE A 43 -3.30 -7.51 49.34
C ILE A 43 -2.27 -6.69 50.12
N ILE A 44 -2.73 -5.62 50.77
CA ILE A 44 -1.89 -4.79 51.65
C ILE A 44 -2.07 -5.31 53.06
N ARG A 45 -0.99 -5.84 53.67
CA ARG A 45 -0.97 -6.30 55.04
C ARG A 45 -0.46 -5.16 55.92
N LYS A 46 -1.36 -4.45 56.60
CA LYS A 46 -0.98 -3.49 57.66
C LYS A 46 -0.56 -4.27 58.90
N ALA A 47 0.65 -3.99 59.39
CA ALA A 47 1.12 -4.54 60.63
C ALA A 47 0.23 -4.07 61.81
N GLY A 48 -0.52 -5.00 62.45
CA GLY A 48 -1.31 -4.73 63.65
C GLY A 48 -2.84 -4.79 63.54
N SER A 49 -3.43 -5.09 62.38
CA SER A 49 -4.88 -5.21 62.25
C SER A 49 -5.32 -6.67 62.13
N LYS A 50 -6.24 -7.10 63.04
CA LYS A 50 -6.83 -8.45 63.06
C LYS A 50 -8.02 -8.63 62.14
N ASP A 51 -8.43 -7.59 61.41
CA ASP A 51 -9.62 -7.64 60.58
C ASP A 51 -9.27 -7.69 59.08
N LYS A 52 -9.73 -8.75 58.43
CA LYS A 52 -9.64 -8.92 56.98
C LYS A 52 -10.71 -8.04 56.33
N GLU A 53 -10.39 -6.79 56.04
CA GLU A 53 -11.23 -5.97 55.22
C GLU A 53 -10.92 -6.25 53.74
N ILE A 54 -11.84 -6.95 53.08
CA ILE A 54 -11.79 -7.15 51.59
C ILE A 54 -12.27 -5.84 51.01
N ILE A 55 -11.36 -4.91 50.76
CA ILE A 55 -11.66 -3.72 49.95
C ILE A 55 -11.78 -4.20 48.51
N ARG A 56 -13.01 -4.43 48.04
CA ARG A 56 -13.33 -4.56 46.64
C ARG A 56 -13.18 -3.18 46.00
N ASP A 57 -12.04 -2.99 45.44
CA ASP A 57 -11.64 -1.71 44.85
C ASP A 57 -12.56 -1.27 43.72
N LYS A 58 -13.30 -0.20 44.00
CA LYS A 58 -13.86 0.65 42.96
C LYS A 58 -12.78 1.37 42.11
N GLU A 59 -11.51 1.25 42.48
CA GLU A 59 -10.37 1.82 41.73
C GLU A 59 -10.08 1.13 40.41
N TYR A 60 -10.59 -0.05 40.15
CA TYR A 60 -10.34 -0.78 38.91
C TYR A 60 -10.86 -0.01 37.65
N LYS A 61 -11.76 0.94 37.79
CA LYS A 61 -12.29 1.76 36.67
C LYS A 61 -11.49 3.02 36.39
N MET A 62 -10.63 3.49 37.29
CA MET A 62 -9.87 4.73 37.05
C MET A 62 -8.47 4.52 36.45
N ARG A 63 -7.92 3.30 36.50
CA ARG A 63 -6.54 3.05 36.05
C ARG A 63 -6.40 2.83 34.55
N ASN A 64 -7.50 2.72 33.80
CA ASN A 64 -7.50 2.58 32.34
C ASN A 64 -7.85 3.85 31.58
N ARG A 65 -7.96 5.01 32.22
CA ARG A 65 -7.80 6.29 31.54
C ARG A 65 -6.32 6.71 31.58
N ARG A 66 -5.44 5.88 31.03
CA ARG A 66 -4.30 6.47 30.36
C ARG A 66 -4.91 7.36 29.29
N THR A 67 -4.77 8.66 29.48
CA THR A 67 -4.82 9.59 28.36
C THR A 67 -3.64 9.21 27.50
N ASP A 68 -3.83 8.21 26.63
CA ASP A 68 -2.85 7.83 25.64
C ASP A 68 -2.69 9.06 24.77
N LYS A 69 -1.66 9.85 25.08
CA LYS A 69 -1.23 10.91 24.16
C LYS A 69 -1.01 10.19 22.85
N PRO A 70 -1.68 10.60 21.77
CA PRO A 70 -1.54 9.93 20.51
C PRO A 70 -0.06 9.91 20.13
N SER A 71 0.45 8.74 19.77
CA SER A 71 1.85 8.56 19.40
C SER A 71 2.19 9.43 18.19
N ASN A 72 3.36 10.06 18.20
CA ASN A 72 3.84 10.83 17.05
C ASN A 72 4.10 9.96 15.82
N LEU A 73 4.39 8.67 16.00
CA LEU A 73 4.54 7.69 14.93
C LEU A 73 3.52 6.59 15.13
N SER A 74 2.72 6.33 14.10
CA SER A 74 1.76 5.23 14.08
C SER A 74 2.05 4.34 12.88
N THR A 75 2.19 3.03 13.10
CA THR A 75 2.43 2.03 12.06
C THR A 75 1.19 1.16 11.88
N ASN A 76 0.81 0.96 10.63
CA ASN A 76 -0.24 0.04 10.23
C ASN A 76 0.37 -1.01 9.31
N TRP A 77 0.15 -2.28 9.64
CA TRP A 77 0.66 -3.44 8.92
C TRP A 77 -0.45 -4.06 8.07
N TRP A 78 -0.08 -4.60 6.93
CA TRP A 78 -0.98 -5.36 6.06
C TRP A 78 -2.23 -4.58 5.65
N ILE A 79 -2.03 -3.45 4.96
CA ILE A 79 -3.10 -2.67 4.38
C ILE A 79 -3.39 -3.19 2.98
N PHE A 80 -4.65 -3.31 2.65
CA PHE A 80 -5.11 -3.77 1.34
C PHE A 80 -5.89 -2.67 0.63
N ASP A 81 -5.58 -2.49 -0.64
CA ASP A 81 -6.38 -1.65 -1.54
C ASP A 81 -6.99 -2.55 -2.61
N LEU A 82 -8.26 -2.33 -2.91
CA LEU A 82 -8.98 -2.98 -4.00
C LEU A 82 -9.62 -1.92 -4.89
N GLY A 83 -9.28 -1.94 -6.16
CA GLY A 83 -9.79 -0.94 -7.10
C GLY A 83 -9.79 -1.43 -8.54
N PHE A 84 -10.11 -0.50 -9.41
CA PHE A 84 -10.10 -0.67 -10.85
C PHE A 84 -8.85 -0.02 -11.44
N SER A 85 -8.29 -0.66 -12.45
CA SER A 85 -7.21 -0.13 -13.27
C SER A 85 -7.72 0.20 -14.65
N ASN A 86 -7.29 1.34 -15.17
CA ASN A 86 -7.49 1.71 -16.57
C ASN A 86 -6.31 2.56 -17.02
N TYR A 87 -6.32 3.00 -18.26
CA TYR A 87 -5.37 3.97 -18.79
C TYR A 87 -6.04 4.99 -19.68
N ASN A 88 -5.44 6.16 -19.76
CA ASN A 88 -5.74 7.18 -20.75
C ASN A 88 -4.86 6.88 -21.96
N ASP A 89 -5.48 6.64 -23.12
CA ASP A 89 -4.79 6.31 -24.36
C ASP A 89 -4.69 7.55 -25.25
N GLN A 90 -3.45 7.95 -25.54
CA GLN A 90 -3.12 9.06 -26.44
C GLN A 90 -2.18 8.59 -27.57
N SER A 91 -2.18 7.27 -27.83
CA SER A 91 -1.25 6.62 -28.75
C SER A 91 -1.46 7.02 -30.19
N ASN A 92 -0.35 7.27 -30.90
CA ASN A 92 -0.35 7.34 -32.35
C ASN A 92 -0.13 5.94 -32.94
N TYR A 93 -1.21 5.23 -33.21
CA TYR A 93 -1.18 3.86 -33.71
C TYR A 93 -0.51 3.70 -35.06
N THR A 94 -0.63 4.72 -35.95
CA THR A 94 0.07 4.72 -37.23
C THR A 94 1.58 4.71 -37.04
N ALA A 95 2.08 5.57 -36.16
CA ALA A 95 3.51 5.61 -35.83
C ALA A 95 3.96 4.32 -35.11
N ALA A 96 3.13 3.78 -34.23
CA ALA A 96 3.40 2.53 -33.54
C ALA A 96 3.44 1.32 -34.50
N ALA A 97 2.62 1.30 -35.53
CA ALA A 97 2.65 0.27 -36.58
C ALA A 97 3.90 0.41 -37.46
N VAL A 98 4.29 1.62 -37.86
CA VAL A 98 5.52 1.87 -38.64
C VAL A 98 6.77 1.46 -37.83
N SER A 99 6.77 1.68 -36.50
CA SER A 99 7.87 1.26 -35.62
C SER A 99 7.92 -0.25 -35.37
N GLY A 100 6.91 -1.00 -35.83
CA GLY A 100 6.82 -2.44 -35.59
C GLY A 100 6.42 -2.81 -34.15
N PHE A 101 5.81 -1.91 -33.40
CA PHE A 101 5.33 -2.21 -32.04
C PHE A 101 3.91 -2.82 -32.06
N VAL A 102 3.05 -2.37 -32.98
CA VAL A 102 1.72 -2.94 -33.20
C VAL A 102 1.54 -3.40 -34.64
N ALA A 103 0.66 -4.36 -34.87
CA ALA A 103 0.28 -4.78 -36.23
C ALA A 103 -0.54 -3.67 -36.92
N PRO A 104 -0.49 -3.58 -38.27
CA PRO A 104 -1.42 -2.77 -39.02
C PRO A 104 -2.88 -3.14 -38.68
N GLY A 105 -3.73 -2.14 -38.45
CA GLY A 105 -5.14 -2.33 -38.08
C GLY A 105 -5.39 -2.46 -36.57
N ILE A 106 -4.37 -2.44 -35.73
CA ILE A 106 -4.52 -2.26 -34.29
C ILE A 106 -4.72 -0.78 -34.00
N GLY A 107 -5.73 -0.46 -33.21
CA GLY A 107 -6.07 0.90 -32.74
C GLY A 107 -6.58 0.89 -31.30
N GLU A 108 -7.11 2.01 -30.84
CA GLU A 108 -7.65 2.20 -29.49
C GLU A 108 -8.72 1.16 -29.14
N ASP A 109 -9.65 0.88 -30.07
CA ASP A 109 -10.74 -0.07 -29.85
C ASP A 109 -10.24 -1.50 -29.58
N GLN A 110 -9.14 -1.92 -30.22
CA GLN A 110 -8.57 -3.25 -30.03
C GLN A 110 -7.89 -3.41 -28.68
N LEU A 111 -7.40 -2.30 -28.11
CA LEU A 111 -6.70 -2.32 -26.82
C LEU A 111 -7.59 -1.83 -25.66
N LYS A 112 -8.88 -1.57 -25.91
CA LYS A 112 -9.82 -1.17 -24.90
C LYS A 112 -9.94 -2.18 -23.75
N LEU A 113 -10.03 -1.68 -22.52
CA LEU A 113 -10.10 -2.51 -21.34
C LEU A 113 -11.55 -2.75 -20.88
N ARG A 114 -11.81 -3.96 -20.39
CA ARG A 114 -13.03 -4.29 -19.65
C ARG A 114 -12.96 -3.62 -18.27
N ALA A 115 -13.58 -2.45 -18.11
CA ALA A 115 -13.51 -1.64 -16.90
C ALA A 115 -13.90 -2.43 -15.63
N GLY A 116 -14.96 -3.25 -15.69
CA GLY A 116 -15.41 -4.05 -14.55
C GLY A 116 -14.52 -5.26 -14.21
N LYS A 117 -13.55 -5.64 -15.07
CA LYS A 117 -12.65 -6.80 -14.88
C LYS A 117 -11.21 -6.39 -14.68
N SER A 118 -10.81 -5.20 -15.13
CA SER A 118 -9.46 -4.65 -14.93
C SER A 118 -9.33 -4.16 -13.51
N ARG A 119 -8.45 -4.78 -12.72
CA ARG A 119 -8.37 -4.58 -11.28
C ARG A 119 -6.96 -4.22 -10.83
N ASN A 120 -6.91 -3.29 -9.89
CA ASN A 120 -5.74 -3.01 -9.10
C ASN A 120 -5.92 -3.60 -7.69
N VAL A 121 -4.89 -4.26 -7.20
CA VAL A 121 -4.81 -4.74 -5.83
C VAL A 121 -3.47 -4.31 -5.28
N ASN A 122 -3.46 -3.52 -4.19
CA ASN A 122 -2.24 -3.17 -3.50
C ASN A 122 -2.19 -3.87 -2.16
N VAL A 123 -1.04 -4.41 -1.83
CA VAL A 123 -0.75 -5.03 -0.53
C VAL A 123 0.42 -4.26 0.08
N TRP A 124 0.10 -3.39 1.04
CA TRP A 124 1.11 -2.62 1.76
C TRP A 124 1.61 -3.44 2.93
N ILE A 125 2.88 -3.79 2.93
CA ILE A 125 3.53 -4.53 4.01
C ILE A 125 3.44 -3.72 5.28
N PHE A 126 3.79 -2.43 5.19
CA PHE A 126 3.57 -1.45 6.23
C PHE A 126 3.30 -0.06 5.64
N MET A 127 2.57 0.74 6.40
CA MET A 127 2.49 2.19 6.22
C MET A 127 2.66 2.86 7.56
N GLN A 128 3.43 3.92 7.59
CA GLN A 128 3.67 4.74 8.77
C GLN A 128 3.05 6.12 8.59
N LYS A 129 2.53 6.65 9.69
CA LYS A 129 2.01 8.00 9.78
C LYS A 129 2.79 8.73 10.88
N LEU A 130 3.62 9.67 10.46
CA LEU A 130 4.42 10.54 11.31
C LEU A 130 3.68 11.87 11.51
N ASN A 131 3.42 12.23 12.77
CA ASN A 131 2.85 13.52 13.11
C ASN A 131 3.89 14.64 12.88
N ILE A 132 3.54 15.58 12.02
CA ILE A 132 4.34 16.81 11.80
C ILE A 132 3.83 17.93 12.71
N ALA A 133 2.52 18.14 12.74
CA ALA A 133 1.92 19.21 13.52
C ALA A 133 0.56 18.81 14.10
N LYS A 134 0.47 18.78 15.45
CA LYS A 134 -0.77 18.65 16.25
C LYS A 134 -1.68 17.48 15.81
N HIS A 135 -1.15 16.44 15.20
CA HIS A 135 -1.88 15.32 14.58
C HIS A 135 -2.87 15.75 13.47
N VAL A 136 -2.84 17.02 13.07
CA VAL A 136 -3.58 17.57 11.93
C VAL A 136 -2.81 17.33 10.65
N LEU A 137 -1.53 17.72 10.62
CA LEU A 137 -0.63 17.48 9.49
C LEU A 137 0.28 16.31 9.79
N ASN A 138 0.26 15.31 8.92
CA ASN A 138 1.05 14.10 9.05
C ASN A 138 1.73 13.75 7.74
N LEU A 139 2.88 13.08 7.83
CA LEU A 139 3.53 12.42 6.70
C LEU A 139 3.16 10.93 6.74
N LYS A 140 2.63 10.41 5.63
CA LYS A 140 2.40 8.98 5.42
C LYS A 140 3.41 8.45 4.44
N TYR A 141 4.04 7.34 4.76
CA TYR A 141 4.96 6.62 3.88
C TYR A 141 4.91 5.12 4.18
N GLY A 142 5.37 4.32 3.24
CA GLY A 142 5.31 2.86 3.41
C GLY A 142 6.01 2.11 2.31
N MET A 143 5.78 0.81 2.26
CA MET A 143 6.26 -0.08 1.23
C MET A 143 5.23 -1.19 1.00
N GLY A 144 5.06 -1.58 -0.25
CA GLY A 144 4.14 -2.64 -0.62
C GLY A 144 4.27 -3.09 -2.05
N ILE A 145 3.35 -3.93 -2.45
CA ILE A 145 3.24 -4.49 -3.79
C ILE A 145 1.98 -3.94 -4.44
N GLU A 146 2.12 -3.46 -5.66
CA GLU A 146 1.03 -2.99 -6.50
C GLU A 146 0.83 -3.97 -7.65
N LEU A 147 -0.34 -4.60 -7.72
CA LEU A 147 -0.71 -5.60 -8.72
C LEU A 147 -1.75 -5.02 -9.66
N ASN A 148 -1.35 -4.69 -10.88
CA ASN A 148 -2.24 -4.18 -11.92
C ASN A 148 -2.59 -5.29 -12.90
N ASN A 149 -3.88 -5.46 -13.17
CA ASN A 149 -4.39 -6.46 -14.09
C ASN A 149 -5.28 -5.78 -15.12
N TYR A 150 -4.79 -5.64 -16.35
CA TYR A 150 -5.47 -5.03 -17.48
C TYR A 150 -6.13 -6.13 -18.31
N HIS A 151 -7.47 -6.17 -18.30
CA HIS A 151 -8.28 -7.13 -19.06
C HIS A 151 -8.78 -6.48 -20.32
N PHE A 152 -8.37 -6.98 -21.48
CA PHE A 152 -8.79 -6.46 -22.77
C PHE A 152 -10.21 -6.88 -23.13
N GLU A 153 -10.94 -6.01 -23.82
CA GLU A 153 -12.26 -6.33 -24.40
C GLU A 153 -12.11 -7.24 -25.61
N ASN A 154 -11.09 -6.99 -26.43
CA ASN A 154 -10.76 -7.82 -27.55
C ASN A 154 -10.07 -9.11 -27.08
N ASP A 155 -10.73 -10.21 -27.31
CA ASP A 155 -10.29 -11.55 -26.89
C ASP A 155 -9.32 -12.24 -27.87
N LYS A 156 -8.98 -11.56 -28.99
CA LYS A 156 -7.98 -12.02 -29.99
C LYS A 156 -6.63 -11.31 -29.87
N ILE A 157 -6.45 -10.38 -28.92
CA ILE A 157 -5.19 -9.65 -28.78
C ILE A 157 -4.09 -10.58 -28.28
N VAL A 158 -2.95 -10.55 -28.97
CA VAL A 158 -1.75 -11.33 -28.69
C VAL A 158 -0.55 -10.42 -28.47
N PHE A 159 0.19 -10.65 -27.40
CA PHE A 159 1.44 -9.98 -27.09
C PHE A 159 2.60 -10.93 -27.35
N ALA A 160 3.39 -10.69 -28.38
CA ALA A 160 4.67 -11.34 -28.58
C ALA A 160 5.76 -10.70 -27.72
N LYS A 161 6.87 -11.39 -27.53
CA LYS A 161 8.02 -10.91 -26.76
C LYS A 161 9.30 -10.98 -27.62
N ASN A 162 10.22 -10.05 -27.33
CA ASN A 162 11.59 -10.04 -27.89
C ASN A 162 11.67 -10.02 -29.42
N PRO A 163 11.25 -8.96 -30.10
CA PRO A 163 10.71 -7.68 -29.58
C PRO A 163 9.25 -7.78 -29.17
N THR A 164 8.77 -6.82 -28.37
CA THR A 164 7.36 -6.71 -28.07
C THR A 164 6.59 -6.31 -29.34
N TYR A 165 5.58 -7.11 -29.65
CA TYR A 165 4.73 -6.90 -30.80
C TYR A 165 3.29 -7.26 -30.45
N ILE A 166 2.38 -6.32 -30.64
CA ILE A 166 0.96 -6.49 -30.35
C ILE A 166 0.21 -6.72 -31.66
N SER A 167 -0.49 -7.84 -31.75
CA SER A 167 -1.24 -8.22 -32.96
C SER A 167 -2.60 -8.80 -32.59
N GLN A 168 -3.42 -8.99 -33.60
CA GLN A 168 -4.67 -9.73 -33.48
C GLN A 168 -4.48 -11.14 -34.05
N GLY A 169 -4.69 -12.14 -33.20
CA GLY A 169 -4.64 -13.56 -33.58
C GLY A 169 -5.95 -14.03 -34.21
N THR A 170 -5.96 -15.27 -34.67
CA THR A 170 -7.16 -15.93 -35.19
C THR A 170 -7.99 -16.60 -34.10
N THR A 171 -7.36 -16.96 -32.98
CA THR A 171 -8.00 -17.65 -31.86
C THR A 171 -8.70 -16.68 -30.92
N GLU A 172 -9.95 -16.97 -30.56
CA GLU A 172 -10.71 -16.26 -29.56
C GLU A 172 -10.45 -16.87 -28.17
N PHE A 173 -9.95 -16.08 -27.23
CA PHE A 173 -9.72 -16.50 -25.86
C PHE A 173 -10.86 -16.04 -24.95
N LYS A 174 -11.30 -16.90 -24.03
CA LYS A 174 -12.28 -16.48 -23.01
C LYS A 174 -11.77 -15.34 -22.13
N LYS A 175 -10.44 -15.17 -22.07
CA LYS A 175 -9.82 -14.14 -21.24
C LYS A 175 -8.43 -13.79 -21.77
N VAL A 176 -8.23 -12.50 -21.97
CA VAL A 176 -6.93 -11.93 -22.33
C VAL A 176 -6.60 -10.86 -21.30
N LYS A 177 -5.41 -10.94 -20.70
CA LYS A 177 -4.96 -9.91 -19.77
C LYS A 177 -3.45 -9.71 -19.77
N LEU A 178 -3.05 -8.47 -19.55
CA LEU A 178 -1.71 -8.06 -19.19
C LEU A 178 -1.68 -7.76 -17.67
N ALA A 179 -0.74 -8.34 -16.95
CA ALA A 179 -0.51 -8.05 -15.55
C ALA A 179 0.87 -7.41 -15.39
N ALA A 180 0.92 -6.32 -14.64
CA ALA A 180 2.15 -5.61 -14.30
C ALA A 180 2.21 -5.40 -12.78
N ASP A 181 3.23 -5.98 -12.15
CA ASP A 181 3.39 -6.03 -10.72
C ASP A 181 4.60 -5.19 -10.30
N TYR A 182 4.38 -4.20 -9.41
CA TYR A 182 5.38 -3.25 -8.96
C TYR A 182 5.64 -3.38 -7.46
N LEU A 183 6.91 -3.29 -7.07
CA LEU A 183 7.29 -2.98 -5.69
C LEU A 183 7.22 -1.46 -5.53
N THR A 184 6.36 -0.97 -4.63
CA THR A 184 5.99 0.44 -4.57
C THR A 184 6.23 1.05 -3.20
N VAL A 185 6.77 2.27 -3.19
CA VAL A 185 6.97 3.11 -2.01
C VAL A 185 6.14 4.39 -2.19
N PRO A 186 5.04 4.55 -1.45
CA PRO A 186 4.25 5.77 -1.42
C PRO A 186 4.81 6.77 -0.40
N MET A 187 4.65 8.06 -0.67
CA MET A 187 4.87 9.15 0.25
C MET A 187 3.81 10.22 0.07
N MET A 188 3.05 10.52 1.13
CA MET A 188 1.90 11.44 1.09
C MET A 188 1.91 12.38 2.29
N LEU A 189 1.51 13.62 2.07
CA LEU A 189 1.07 14.51 3.14
C LEU A 189 -0.40 14.24 3.43
N ASN A 190 -0.73 14.10 4.71
CA ASN A 190 -2.09 13.85 5.18
C ASN A 190 -2.56 15.00 6.06
N ILE A 191 -3.70 15.57 5.72
CA ILE A 191 -4.43 16.53 6.54
C ILE A 191 -5.57 15.78 7.21
N ASN A 192 -5.52 15.69 8.54
CA ASN A 192 -6.56 15.06 9.36
C ASN A 192 -7.45 16.14 9.95
N PHE A 193 -8.70 16.22 9.51
CA PHE A 193 -9.67 17.21 9.98
C PHE A 193 -10.25 16.86 11.36
N THR A 194 -10.12 15.61 11.79
CA THR A 194 -10.70 15.12 13.06
C THR A 194 -9.67 14.34 13.87
N PRO A 195 -8.55 14.97 14.33
CA PRO A 195 -7.41 14.28 14.92
C PRO A 195 -7.73 13.52 16.23
N LYS A 196 -8.83 13.84 16.89
CA LYS A 196 -9.29 13.21 18.13
C LYS A 196 -10.18 11.97 17.89
N ARG A 197 -10.56 11.69 16.64
CA ARG A 197 -11.43 10.55 16.29
C ARG A 197 -10.59 9.42 15.67
N LYS A 198 -10.87 8.18 16.07
CA LYS A 198 -10.22 6.99 15.48
C LYS A 198 -10.56 6.83 14.00
N ASN A 199 -11.85 6.99 13.65
CA ASN A 199 -12.33 6.99 12.27
C ASN A 199 -12.69 8.44 11.90
N GLY A 200 -11.69 9.17 11.44
CA GLY A 200 -11.81 10.60 11.15
C GLY A 200 -11.97 10.89 9.67
N PHE A 201 -12.16 12.18 9.38
CA PHE A 201 -12.13 12.72 8.03
C PHE A 201 -10.74 13.24 7.73
N GLY A 202 -10.24 12.99 6.53
CA GLY A 202 -8.91 13.45 6.14
C GLY A 202 -8.67 13.34 4.66
N LEU A 203 -7.72 14.10 4.17
CA LEU A 203 -7.24 14.10 2.81
C LEU A 203 -5.74 13.83 2.81
N SER A 204 -5.27 12.97 1.92
CA SER A 204 -3.85 12.75 1.70
C SER A 204 -3.54 12.91 0.23
N GLY A 205 -2.41 13.50 -0.08
CA GLY A 205 -1.91 13.64 -1.44
C GLY A 205 -0.39 13.53 -1.46
N GLY A 206 0.15 12.99 -2.54
CA GLY A 206 1.58 12.80 -2.69
C GLY A 206 1.97 12.02 -3.93
N ILE A 207 3.10 11.34 -3.85
CA ILE A 207 3.69 10.59 -4.94
C ILE A 207 4.01 9.16 -4.51
N SER A 208 4.09 8.25 -5.48
CA SER A 208 4.64 6.92 -5.29
C SER A 208 5.66 6.59 -6.36
N ALA A 209 6.67 5.81 -5.97
CA ALA A 209 7.66 5.26 -6.87
C ALA A 209 7.55 3.73 -6.86
N GLY A 210 7.31 3.14 -8.02
CA GLY A 210 7.19 1.70 -8.22
C GLY A 210 8.31 1.17 -9.11
N TYR A 211 8.81 -0.02 -8.81
CA TYR A 211 9.74 -0.77 -9.65
C TYR A 211 9.08 -2.04 -10.14
N LEU A 212 9.02 -2.22 -11.47
CA LEU A 212 8.45 -3.40 -12.11
C LEU A 212 9.30 -4.63 -11.79
N TYR A 213 8.75 -5.59 -11.04
CA TYR A 213 9.44 -6.83 -10.74
C TYR A 213 8.87 -8.04 -11.50
N SER A 214 7.66 -7.93 -12.04
CA SER A 214 7.04 -9.00 -12.83
C SER A 214 6.01 -8.43 -13.79
N ALA A 215 6.09 -8.84 -15.08
CA ALA A 215 5.01 -8.64 -16.01
C ALA A 215 4.64 -9.94 -16.70
N ARG A 216 3.36 -10.09 -17.03
CA ARG A 216 2.82 -11.34 -17.56
C ARG A 216 1.64 -11.07 -18.49
N TYR A 217 1.74 -11.60 -19.69
CA TYR A 217 0.60 -11.77 -20.57
C TYR A 217 -0.06 -13.12 -20.27
N LYS A 218 -1.37 -13.15 -20.14
CA LYS A 218 -2.12 -14.35 -19.79
C LYS A 218 -3.37 -14.47 -20.66
N THR A 219 -3.47 -15.62 -21.34
CA THR A 219 -4.66 -16.05 -22.06
C THR A 219 -5.32 -17.23 -21.35
N LYS A 220 -6.60 -17.37 -21.56
CA LYS A 220 -7.37 -18.53 -21.13
C LYS A 220 -8.30 -18.97 -22.24
N ASP A 221 -8.18 -20.23 -22.63
CA ASP A 221 -9.11 -20.90 -23.51
C ASP A 221 -9.67 -22.15 -22.79
N GLY A 222 -11.00 -22.18 -22.63
CA GLY A 222 -11.64 -23.25 -21.86
C GLY A 222 -11.03 -23.46 -20.48
N LYS A 223 -10.36 -24.61 -20.30
CA LYS A 223 -9.60 -24.98 -19.09
C LYS A 223 -8.12 -24.59 -19.18
N ASP A 224 -7.61 -24.40 -20.39
CA ASP A 224 -6.19 -24.14 -20.61
C ASP A 224 -5.85 -22.70 -20.33
N VAL A 225 -4.74 -22.50 -19.64
CA VAL A 225 -4.24 -21.21 -19.22
C VAL A 225 -2.79 -21.08 -19.64
N GLU A 226 -2.54 -20.24 -20.60
CA GLU A 226 -1.18 -19.88 -21.02
C GLU A 226 -0.73 -18.61 -20.30
N LYS A 227 0.54 -18.59 -19.91
CA LYS A 227 1.19 -17.45 -19.26
C LYS A 227 2.55 -17.22 -19.89
N VAL A 228 2.71 -16.11 -20.56
CA VAL A 228 3.98 -15.63 -21.09
C VAL A 228 4.53 -14.56 -20.16
N LYS A 229 5.74 -14.78 -19.62
CA LYS A 229 6.45 -13.79 -18.80
C LYS A 229 7.46 -13.06 -19.67
N SER A 230 7.42 -11.76 -19.62
CA SER A 230 8.38 -10.83 -20.24
C SER A 230 8.15 -9.46 -19.61
N ASP A 231 9.04 -8.50 -19.83
CA ASP A 231 8.82 -7.10 -19.49
C ASP A 231 7.87 -6.39 -20.47
N PHE A 232 7.71 -6.91 -21.68
CA PHE A 232 6.87 -6.38 -22.76
C PHE A 232 7.14 -4.90 -23.06
N ASP A 233 8.37 -4.44 -22.90
CA ASP A 233 8.76 -3.02 -22.99
C ASP A 233 7.91 -2.09 -22.08
N LEU A 234 7.45 -2.61 -20.93
CA LEU A 234 6.78 -1.82 -19.91
C LEU A 234 7.79 -0.97 -19.14
N GLU A 235 7.40 0.26 -18.80
CA GLU A 235 8.24 1.17 -18.01
C GLU A 235 8.60 0.53 -16.66
N ARG A 236 9.91 0.41 -16.42
CA ARG A 236 10.45 -0.24 -15.21
C ARG A 236 10.25 0.61 -13.97
N PHE A 237 10.33 1.94 -14.11
CA PHE A 237 10.17 2.88 -13.01
C PHE A 237 8.89 3.69 -13.17
N LYS A 238 7.85 3.29 -12.47
CA LYS A 238 6.56 3.96 -12.45
C LYS A 238 6.54 5.01 -11.35
N LEU A 239 6.46 6.28 -11.72
CA LEU A 239 6.13 7.38 -10.82
C LEU A 239 4.65 7.73 -10.97
N SER A 240 3.95 7.94 -9.84
CA SER A 240 2.53 8.27 -9.86
C SER A 240 2.18 9.34 -8.84
N TYR A 241 1.25 10.22 -9.19
CA TYR A 241 0.50 10.99 -8.22
C TYR A 241 -0.46 10.04 -7.49
N ILE A 242 -0.55 10.18 -6.18
CA ILE A 242 -1.45 9.37 -5.35
C ILE A 242 -2.27 10.25 -4.45
N GLY A 243 -3.52 9.83 -4.23
CA GLY A 243 -4.46 10.51 -3.34
C GLY A 243 -5.23 9.52 -2.48
N GLU A 244 -5.60 9.96 -1.27
CA GLU A 244 -6.45 9.20 -0.38
C GLU A 244 -7.44 10.15 0.29
N LEU A 245 -8.72 9.80 0.25
CA LEU A 245 -9.79 10.48 0.95
C LEU A 245 -10.34 9.57 2.04
N SER A 246 -10.22 10.00 3.29
CA SER A 246 -10.75 9.29 4.46
C SER A 246 -12.11 9.87 4.85
N LEU A 247 -13.15 9.05 4.80
CA LEU A 247 -14.55 9.40 5.11
C LEU A 247 -15.05 8.50 6.26
N GLY A 248 -14.52 8.72 7.46
CA GLY A 248 -14.82 7.86 8.60
C GLY A 248 -14.26 6.44 8.41
N PRO A 249 -15.11 5.40 8.34
CA PRO A 249 -14.65 4.03 8.14
C PRO A 249 -14.25 3.71 6.70
N VAL A 250 -14.71 4.52 5.73
CA VAL A 250 -14.45 4.30 4.30
C VAL A 250 -13.26 5.14 3.85
N ARG A 251 -12.35 4.53 3.11
CA ARG A 251 -11.23 5.24 2.49
C ARG A 251 -11.19 4.96 1.01
N LEU A 252 -11.19 6.05 0.25
CA LEU A 252 -11.00 6.01 -1.18
C LEU A 252 -9.53 6.29 -1.48
N TYR A 253 -8.97 5.62 -2.47
CA TYR A 253 -7.65 5.92 -2.97
C TYR A 253 -7.69 6.04 -4.49
N GLY A 254 -6.74 6.78 -5.03
CA GLY A 254 -6.51 6.87 -6.46
C GLY A 254 -5.05 7.08 -6.76
N SER A 255 -4.64 6.65 -7.95
CA SER A 255 -3.32 6.96 -8.50
C SER A 255 -3.42 7.30 -9.97
N TYR A 256 -2.52 8.16 -10.44
CA TYR A 256 -2.36 8.55 -11.83
C TYR A 256 -0.86 8.56 -12.16
N ALA A 257 -0.44 7.76 -13.14
CA ALA A 257 0.96 7.68 -13.50
C ALA A 257 1.43 9.00 -14.15
N MET A 258 2.68 9.37 -13.88
CA MET A 258 3.31 10.57 -14.45
C MET A 258 3.85 10.33 -15.86
N LYS A 259 4.04 9.05 -16.22
CA LYS A 259 4.57 8.61 -17.50
C LYS A 259 3.70 7.49 -18.07
N ASN A 260 3.90 7.22 -19.35
CA ASN A 260 3.31 6.10 -20.04
C ASN A 260 3.69 4.77 -19.37
N MET A 261 2.85 3.77 -19.53
CA MET A 261 3.16 2.42 -19.08
C MET A 261 4.15 1.67 -19.99
N TRP A 262 4.37 2.17 -21.20
CA TRP A 262 5.27 1.62 -22.19
C TRP A 262 6.51 2.48 -22.36
N GLU A 263 7.70 1.88 -22.46
CA GLU A 263 8.95 2.60 -22.73
C GLU A 263 8.95 3.18 -24.17
N LYS A 264 8.22 2.54 -25.08
CA LYS A 264 8.12 2.93 -26.49
C LYS A 264 6.81 2.43 -27.11
N GLY A 265 6.47 2.96 -28.28
CA GLY A 265 5.40 2.46 -29.14
C GLY A 265 4.03 3.04 -28.84
N LEU A 266 3.53 2.90 -27.62
CA LEU A 266 2.21 3.38 -27.23
C LEU A 266 2.27 4.42 -26.11
N ASP A 267 1.35 5.39 -26.17
CA ASP A 267 1.20 6.44 -25.17
C ASP A 267 -0.05 6.19 -24.31
N MET A 268 0.10 5.29 -23.35
CA MET A 268 -0.97 4.90 -22.43
C MET A 268 -0.59 5.22 -21.01
N THR A 269 -1.27 6.17 -20.37
CA THR A 269 -1.02 6.59 -19.00
C THR A 269 -1.96 5.90 -18.02
N PRO A 270 -1.48 4.97 -17.17
CA PRO A 270 -2.33 4.22 -16.27
C PRO A 270 -2.84 5.05 -15.09
N TYR A 271 -4.07 4.75 -14.69
CA TYR A 271 -4.68 5.27 -13.46
C TYR A 271 -5.46 4.19 -12.72
N THR A 272 -5.65 4.40 -11.43
CA THR A 272 -6.41 3.49 -10.57
C THR A 272 -7.32 4.27 -9.64
N LEU A 273 -8.45 3.68 -9.29
CA LEU A 273 -9.38 4.20 -8.30
C LEU A 273 -9.99 3.04 -7.50
N GLY A 274 -10.09 3.17 -6.19
CA GLY A 274 -10.63 2.09 -5.37
C GLY A 274 -10.77 2.43 -3.89
N PHE A 275 -10.92 1.37 -3.10
CA PHE A 275 -11.10 1.43 -1.66
C PHE A 275 -9.87 0.90 -0.95
N ARG A 276 -9.51 1.56 0.15
CA ARG A 276 -8.41 1.18 1.03
C ARG A 276 -8.97 0.63 2.35
N PHE A 277 -8.52 -0.55 2.73
CA PHE A 277 -8.83 -1.20 3.99
C PHE A 277 -7.65 -1.03 4.95
N SER A 278 -7.80 -0.16 5.94
CA SER A 278 -6.75 0.15 6.92
C SER A 278 -7.36 0.50 8.28
N ASN A 279 -6.57 0.33 9.35
CA ASN A 279 -7.02 0.50 10.75
C ASN A 279 -6.68 1.87 11.36
N TRP A 280 -6.59 2.92 10.57
CA TRP A 280 -6.21 4.27 11.06
C TRP A 280 -7.42 5.08 11.45
#